data_6a2926b302b0d58914ca862d2ef6af54
#
_entry.id   6a2926b302b0d58914ca862d2ef6af54
#
_cell.length_a   1.000
_cell.length_b   1.000
_cell.length_c   1.000
_cell.angle_alpha   90.00
_cell.angle_beta   90.00
_cell.angle_gamma   90.00
#
_symmetry.space_group_name_H-M   'P 1'
#
loop_
_entity.id
_entity.type
_entity.pdbx_description
1 polymer ?
#
loop_
_entity_poly.entity_id
_entity_poly.type
_entity_poly.pdbx_seq_one_letter_code
_entity_poly.pdbx_strand_id
1 'polypeptide(L)'
;MKQETNSQIKQELLFLILKAVLFAIFIALTLLFVFGICRCGDNMMSPAFKDGDIVVYYRLEKEYSQSDAVVVEKSGEIQVRRIVAKGGDKVDITENGLLINGYAQQEKDIFTDTLPYTKGITFPITLKEDEYFVLGDNRTIAKDSRVYGVVKDKEIKGSVITLIRRRGL
;
A
#
# COMPACT_ATOMS: atom_id res chain seq x y z
N MET A 1 -47.76 33.49 -21.50
CA MET A 1 -47.86 32.73 -20.21
C MET A 1 -47.31 31.29 -20.32
N LYS A 2 -47.89 30.37 -21.14
CA LYS A 2 -47.42 28.95 -21.17
C LYS A 2 -45.97 28.75 -21.68
N GLN A 3 -45.47 29.58 -22.60
CA GLN A 3 -44.12 29.49 -23.13
C GLN A 3 -43.05 30.04 -22.16
N GLU A 4 -43.34 31.08 -21.40
CA GLU A 4 -42.44 31.63 -20.40
C GLU A 4 -42.26 30.68 -19.23
N THR A 5 -43.31 30.02 -18.76
CA THR A 5 -43.25 29.01 -17.71
C THR A 5 -42.37 27.81 -18.13
N ASN A 6 -42.46 27.35 -19.39
CA ASN A 6 -41.62 26.27 -19.89
C ASN A 6 -40.15 26.67 -20.03
N SER A 7 -39.83 27.94 -20.33
CA SER A 7 -38.46 28.44 -20.38
C SER A 7 -37.84 28.51 -18.99
N GLN A 8 -38.59 28.99 -18.00
CA GLN A 8 -38.11 29.05 -16.60
C GLN A 8 -37.86 27.66 -16.04
N ILE A 9 -38.78 26.71 -16.24
CA ILE A 9 -38.60 25.30 -15.80
C ILE A 9 -37.35 24.69 -16.44
N LYS A 10 -37.09 24.93 -17.71
CA LYS A 10 -35.89 24.44 -18.39
C LYS A 10 -34.61 25.03 -17.80
N GLN A 11 -34.60 26.30 -17.46
CA GLN A 11 -33.46 26.96 -16.81
C GLN A 11 -33.21 26.41 -15.40
N GLU A 12 -34.27 26.25 -14.59
CA GLU A 12 -34.13 25.67 -13.25
C GLU A 12 -33.64 24.23 -13.30
N LEU A 13 -34.14 23.44 -14.25
CA LEU A 13 -33.69 22.05 -14.48
C LEU A 13 -32.20 22.03 -14.89
N LEU A 14 -31.78 22.93 -15.79
CA LEU A 14 -30.39 23.04 -16.20
C LEU A 14 -29.47 23.40 -15.01
N PHE A 15 -29.89 24.36 -14.17
CA PHE A 15 -29.14 24.71 -12.96
C PHE A 15 -29.06 23.55 -11.97
N LEU A 16 -30.12 22.76 -11.81
CA LEU A 16 -30.12 21.58 -10.94
C LEU A 16 -29.14 20.54 -11.46
N ILE A 17 -29.19 20.25 -12.77
CA ILE A 17 -28.25 19.32 -13.41
C ILE A 17 -26.80 19.79 -13.24
N LEU A 18 -26.54 21.07 -13.48
CA LEU A 18 -25.20 21.63 -13.31
C LEU A 18 -24.69 21.47 -11.86
N LYS A 19 -25.54 21.77 -10.86
CA LYS A 19 -25.18 21.56 -9.44
C LYS A 19 -24.90 20.09 -9.13
N ALA A 20 -25.71 19.18 -9.65
CA ALA A 20 -25.51 17.74 -9.47
C ALA A 20 -24.19 17.26 -10.10
N VAL A 21 -23.86 17.73 -11.30
CA VAL A 21 -22.59 17.43 -11.99
C VAL A 21 -21.40 17.97 -11.20
N LEU A 22 -21.45 19.23 -10.77
CA LEU A 22 -20.37 19.81 -9.96
C LEU A 22 -20.17 19.06 -8.64
N PHE A 23 -21.25 18.66 -7.99
CA PHE A 23 -21.18 17.86 -6.77
C PHE A 23 -20.60 16.48 -7.01
N ALA A 24 -20.97 15.83 -8.09
CA ALA A 24 -20.40 14.53 -8.49
C ALA A 24 -18.90 14.63 -8.79
N ILE A 25 -18.47 15.70 -9.50
CA ILE A 25 -17.06 15.97 -9.75
C ILE A 25 -16.30 16.21 -8.43
N PHE A 26 -16.87 16.99 -7.52
CA PHE A 26 -16.26 17.23 -6.21
C PHE A 26 -16.05 15.93 -5.43
N ILE A 27 -17.07 15.05 -5.38
CA ILE A 27 -16.94 13.73 -4.75
C ILE A 27 -15.86 12.90 -5.44
N ALA A 28 -15.86 12.84 -6.78
CA ALA A 28 -14.88 12.06 -7.54
C ALA A 28 -13.44 12.53 -7.25
N LEU A 29 -13.20 13.84 -7.25
CA LEU A 29 -11.89 14.41 -6.93
C LEU A 29 -11.48 14.11 -5.48
N THR A 30 -12.41 14.19 -4.54
CA THR A 30 -12.15 13.83 -3.14
C THR A 30 -11.76 12.36 -3.00
N LEU A 31 -12.48 11.45 -3.65
CA LEU A 31 -12.15 10.03 -3.63
C LEU A 31 -10.79 9.73 -4.26
N LEU A 32 -10.45 10.37 -5.37
CA LEU A 32 -9.14 10.24 -6.02
C LEU A 32 -7.99 10.78 -5.16
N PHE A 33 -8.24 11.81 -4.34
CA PHE A 33 -7.28 12.33 -3.40
C PHE A 33 -7.05 11.40 -2.21
N VAL A 34 -8.15 10.87 -1.65
CA VAL A 34 -8.14 10.02 -0.44
C VAL A 34 -7.65 8.60 -0.74
N PHE A 35 -8.06 8.04 -1.87
CA PHE A 35 -7.73 6.66 -2.23
C PHE A 35 -6.80 6.60 -3.44
N GLY A 36 -5.98 5.59 -3.45
CA GLY A 36 -5.16 5.23 -4.59
C GLY A 36 -5.48 3.84 -5.10
N ILE A 37 -5.17 3.63 -6.37
CA ILE A 37 -5.32 2.33 -7.01
C ILE A 37 -3.99 2.01 -7.70
N CYS A 38 -3.48 0.80 -7.50
CA CYS A 38 -2.34 0.29 -8.25
C CYS A 38 -2.57 -1.18 -8.63
N ARG A 39 -1.84 -1.63 -9.63
CA ARG A 39 -1.79 -3.04 -10.00
C ARG A 39 -0.57 -3.68 -9.32
N CYS A 40 -0.77 -4.83 -8.69
CA CYS A 40 0.33 -5.66 -8.23
C CYS A 40 1.06 -6.20 -9.47
N GLY A 41 2.34 -5.89 -9.60
CA GLY A 41 3.15 -6.23 -10.78
C GLY A 41 4.08 -7.42 -10.54
N ASP A 42 3.98 -8.07 -9.39
CA ASP A 42 4.84 -9.19 -9.02
C ASP A 42 4.12 -10.22 -8.11
N ASN A 43 4.78 -11.36 -7.89
CA ASN A 43 4.32 -12.41 -6.97
C ASN A 43 5.05 -12.39 -5.62
N MET A 44 5.75 -11.32 -5.30
CA MET A 44 6.57 -11.22 -4.08
C MET A 44 5.74 -11.13 -2.80
N MET A 45 4.45 -10.85 -2.93
CA MET A 45 3.47 -10.87 -1.83
C MET A 45 2.54 -12.08 -1.88
N SER A 46 2.85 -13.10 -2.69
CA SER A 46 2.06 -14.34 -2.73
C SER A 46 2.17 -15.10 -1.41
N PRO A 47 1.08 -15.69 -0.91
CA PRO A 47 -0.23 -15.87 -1.55
C PRO A 47 -1.21 -14.71 -1.34
N ALA A 48 -0.91 -13.74 -0.45
CA ALA A 48 -1.82 -12.65 -0.11
C ALA A 48 -2.16 -11.78 -1.32
N PHE A 49 -1.14 -11.35 -2.07
CA PHE A 49 -1.30 -10.59 -3.32
C PHE A 49 -0.55 -11.31 -4.44
N LYS A 50 -1.13 -11.29 -5.63
CA LYS A 50 -0.56 -11.94 -6.82
C LYS A 50 -0.41 -10.95 -7.96
N ASP A 51 0.45 -11.27 -8.92
CA ASP A 51 0.54 -10.48 -10.15
C ASP A 51 -0.83 -10.32 -10.80
N GLY A 52 -1.14 -9.10 -11.19
CA GLY A 52 -2.40 -8.74 -11.81
C GLY A 52 -3.52 -8.33 -10.85
N ASP A 53 -3.38 -8.54 -9.54
CA ASP A 53 -4.34 -8.04 -8.57
C ASP A 53 -4.39 -6.49 -8.61
N ILE A 54 -5.60 -5.94 -8.55
CA ILE A 54 -5.80 -4.49 -8.38
C ILE A 54 -5.92 -4.21 -6.89
N VAL A 55 -5.06 -3.34 -6.39
CA VAL A 55 -4.96 -2.98 -4.98
C VAL A 55 -5.50 -1.57 -4.79
N VAL A 56 -6.43 -1.42 -3.85
CA VAL A 56 -6.94 -0.12 -3.39
C VAL A 56 -6.29 0.21 -2.06
N TYR A 57 -5.73 1.41 -1.94
CA TYR A 57 -5.03 1.85 -0.75
C TYR A 57 -5.47 3.25 -0.31
N TYR A 58 -5.36 3.49 1.01
CA TYR A 58 -5.70 4.75 1.66
C TYR A 58 -4.46 5.63 1.78
N ARG A 59 -4.52 6.84 1.22
CA ARG A 59 -3.36 7.76 1.10
C ARG A 59 -3.11 8.62 2.33
N LEU A 60 -4.12 8.84 3.15
CA LEU A 60 -4.05 9.78 4.27
C LEU A 60 -3.59 9.11 5.58
N GLU A 61 -3.31 7.79 5.55
CA GLU A 61 -2.67 7.10 6.67
C GLU A 61 -1.26 7.64 6.87
N LYS A 62 -0.93 7.91 8.13
CA LYS A 62 0.38 8.45 8.52
C LYS A 62 1.08 7.58 9.55
N GLU A 63 0.35 6.66 10.18
CA GLU A 63 0.89 5.75 11.17
C GLU A 63 0.63 4.32 10.73
N TYR A 64 1.69 3.60 10.43
CA TYR A 64 1.62 2.23 9.98
C TYR A 64 2.03 1.29 11.11
N SER A 65 1.35 0.15 11.19
CA SER A 65 1.59 -0.87 12.21
C SER A 65 2.28 -2.10 11.62
N GLN A 66 2.90 -2.88 12.50
CA GLN A 66 3.41 -4.19 12.12
C GLN A 66 2.28 -5.04 11.51
N SER A 67 2.59 -5.77 10.47
CA SER A 67 1.70 -6.59 9.65
C SER A 67 0.84 -5.82 8.64
N ASP A 68 0.83 -4.50 8.61
CA ASP A 68 0.14 -3.75 7.56
C ASP A 68 0.75 -4.01 6.19
N ALA A 69 -0.12 -4.28 5.21
CA ALA A 69 0.28 -4.25 3.81
C ALA A 69 0.22 -2.81 3.30
N VAL A 70 1.30 -2.34 2.71
CA VAL A 70 1.45 -0.96 2.22
C VAL A 70 1.89 -0.92 0.78
N VAL A 71 1.50 0.14 0.09
CA VAL A 71 2.01 0.47 -1.24
C VAL A 71 3.23 1.35 -1.07
N VAL A 72 4.37 0.92 -1.59
CA VAL A 72 5.67 1.60 -1.49
C VAL A 72 6.12 2.01 -2.89
N GLU A 73 6.71 3.18 -3.00
CA GLU A 73 7.48 3.58 -4.19
C GLU A 73 8.97 3.56 -3.86
N LYS A 74 9.68 2.59 -4.40
CA LYS A 74 11.12 2.44 -4.21
C LYS A 74 11.85 2.40 -5.53
N SER A 75 12.82 3.29 -5.71
CA SER A 75 13.60 3.41 -6.95
C SER A 75 12.74 3.59 -8.23
N GLY A 76 11.60 4.27 -8.12
CA GLY A 76 10.65 4.51 -9.22
C GLY A 76 9.69 3.34 -9.49
N GLU A 77 9.75 2.27 -8.72
CA GLU A 77 8.84 1.13 -8.83
C GLU A 77 7.77 1.16 -7.73
N ILE A 78 6.51 0.97 -8.11
CA ILE A 78 5.39 0.79 -7.17
C ILE A 78 5.30 -0.68 -6.80
N GLN A 79 5.34 -0.95 -5.50
CA GLN A 79 5.37 -2.29 -4.94
C GLN A 79 4.39 -2.41 -3.77
N VAL A 80 3.80 -3.59 -3.57
CA VAL A 80 3.08 -3.91 -2.33
C VAL A 80 4.04 -4.68 -1.43
N ARG A 81 4.19 -4.28 -0.18
CA ARG A 81 5.04 -4.96 0.81
C ARG A 81 4.36 -4.93 2.18
N ARG A 82 4.84 -5.76 3.10
CA ARG A 82 4.32 -5.83 4.47
C ARG A 82 5.30 -5.18 5.44
N ILE A 83 4.80 -4.32 6.31
CA ILE A 83 5.59 -3.74 7.40
C ILE A 83 5.84 -4.83 8.45
N VAL A 84 7.11 -5.02 8.80
CA VAL A 84 7.52 -5.94 9.88
C VAL A 84 8.14 -5.22 11.07
N ALA A 85 8.68 -4.01 10.84
CA ALA A 85 9.23 -3.17 11.90
C ALA A 85 9.11 -1.68 11.53
N LYS A 86 9.11 -0.81 12.53
CA LYS A 86 8.97 0.64 12.41
C LYS A 86 10.01 1.39 13.24
N GLY A 87 10.01 2.70 13.15
CA GLY A 87 10.93 3.58 13.87
C GLY A 87 11.13 3.18 15.34
N GLY A 88 12.39 3.17 15.77
CA GLY A 88 12.81 2.70 17.09
C GLY A 88 13.11 1.21 17.21
N ASP A 89 12.62 0.38 16.30
CA ASP A 89 12.87 -1.06 16.34
C ASP A 89 14.28 -1.41 15.85
N LYS A 90 14.84 -2.45 16.48
CA LYS A 90 16.05 -3.12 16.01
C LYS A 90 15.67 -4.37 15.25
N VAL A 91 16.02 -4.42 13.97
CA VAL A 91 15.77 -5.56 13.09
C VAL A 91 17.05 -6.36 12.94
N ASP A 92 16.94 -7.66 13.13
CA ASP A 92 18.02 -8.62 12.87
C ASP A 92 17.44 -9.80 12.04
N ILE A 93 18.21 -10.26 11.06
CA ILE A 93 17.86 -11.44 10.29
C ILE A 93 19.07 -12.37 10.28
N THR A 94 18.89 -13.52 10.89
CA THR A 94 19.91 -14.56 11.06
C THR A 94 19.51 -15.83 10.33
N GLU A 95 20.33 -16.88 10.45
CA GLU A 95 19.98 -18.23 9.98
C GLU A 95 18.73 -18.78 10.70
N ASN A 96 18.39 -18.24 11.88
CA ASN A 96 17.21 -18.63 12.66
C ASN A 96 15.96 -17.78 12.35
N GLY A 97 16.03 -16.89 11.34
CA GLY A 97 14.92 -16.06 10.89
C GLY A 97 14.97 -14.62 11.35
N LEU A 98 13.78 -13.98 11.36
CA LEU A 98 13.57 -12.57 11.68
C LEU A 98 13.44 -12.35 13.19
N LEU A 99 14.25 -11.44 13.71
CA LEU A 99 14.16 -10.96 15.08
C LEU A 99 13.86 -9.45 15.09
N ILE A 100 12.90 -9.04 15.91
CA ILE A 100 12.60 -7.64 16.18
C ILE A 100 12.86 -7.39 17.67
N ASN A 101 13.74 -6.43 17.98
CA ASN A 101 14.16 -6.13 19.35
C ASN A 101 14.70 -7.36 20.11
N GLY A 102 15.31 -8.30 19.38
CA GLY A 102 15.84 -9.56 19.92
C GLY A 102 14.84 -10.69 20.07
N TYR A 103 13.55 -10.47 19.76
CA TYR A 103 12.50 -11.48 19.84
C TYR A 103 12.21 -12.08 18.48
N ALA A 104 12.19 -13.41 18.39
CA ALA A 104 11.82 -14.12 17.17
C ALA A 104 10.36 -13.83 16.80
N GLN A 105 10.12 -13.51 15.53
CA GLN A 105 8.80 -13.18 15.02
C GLN A 105 8.10 -14.42 14.47
N GLN A 106 6.89 -14.68 14.96
CA GLN A 106 5.98 -15.67 14.38
C GLN A 106 4.94 -14.95 13.52
N GLU A 107 5.08 -15.06 12.23
CA GLU A 107 4.22 -14.38 11.27
C GLU A 107 3.16 -15.38 10.77
N LYS A 108 1.89 -15.10 11.08
CA LYS A 108 0.76 -16.03 10.92
C LYS A 108 0.58 -16.61 9.51
N ASP A 109 0.84 -15.81 8.48
CA ASP A 109 0.56 -16.19 7.09
C ASP A 109 1.84 -16.30 6.24
N ILE A 110 3.00 -16.41 6.90
CA ILE A 110 4.30 -16.57 6.25
C ILE A 110 4.76 -18.00 6.45
N PHE A 111 4.91 -18.73 5.35
CA PHE A 111 5.19 -20.16 5.34
C PHE A 111 6.65 -20.49 4.96
N THR A 112 7.46 -19.46 4.74
CA THR A 112 8.86 -19.62 4.33
C THR A 112 9.77 -18.85 5.29
N ASP A 113 10.95 -19.40 5.55
CA ASP A 113 11.94 -18.78 6.43
C ASP A 113 12.38 -17.42 5.90
N THR A 114 12.53 -16.46 6.82
CA THR A 114 13.07 -15.16 6.52
C THR A 114 14.58 -15.18 6.69
N LEU A 115 15.31 -15.38 5.61
CA LEU A 115 16.77 -15.43 5.61
C LEU A 115 17.36 -14.15 5.00
N PRO A 116 18.61 -13.77 5.40
CA PRO A 116 19.31 -12.66 4.79
C PRO A 116 19.70 -13.00 3.35
N TYR A 117 19.79 -12.00 2.48
CA TYR A 117 20.31 -12.18 1.13
C TYR A 117 21.84 -12.02 1.10
N THR A 118 22.52 -12.84 0.33
CA THR A 118 23.99 -12.80 0.16
C THR A 118 24.51 -11.44 -0.34
N LYS A 119 23.69 -10.75 -1.19
CA LYS A 119 23.96 -9.41 -1.71
C LYS A 119 23.01 -8.36 -1.13
N GLY A 120 22.56 -8.57 0.11
CA GLY A 120 21.66 -7.68 0.81
C GLY A 120 22.37 -6.69 1.71
N ILE A 121 21.57 -6.05 2.56
CA ILE A 121 22.09 -5.21 3.64
C ILE A 121 22.67 -6.06 4.78
N THR A 122 23.50 -5.46 5.58
CA THR A 122 24.05 -6.10 6.79
C THR A 122 23.12 -5.90 7.98
N PHE A 123 23.01 -6.90 8.85
CA PHE A 123 22.23 -6.90 10.07
C PHE A 123 23.16 -6.95 11.30
N PRO A 124 22.71 -6.50 12.50
CA PRO A 124 21.42 -5.87 12.75
C PRO A 124 21.37 -4.39 12.31
N ILE A 125 20.16 -3.87 12.12
CA ILE A 125 19.92 -2.44 11.87
C ILE A 125 18.92 -1.89 12.90
N THR A 126 19.06 -0.61 13.25
CA THR A 126 18.09 0.12 14.08
C THR A 126 17.42 1.17 13.23
N LEU A 127 16.08 1.18 13.23
CA LEU A 127 15.27 2.07 12.42
C LEU A 127 15.17 3.45 13.09
N LYS A 128 15.27 4.51 12.28
CA LYS A 128 14.97 5.88 12.71
C LYS A 128 13.47 6.08 12.75
N GLU A 129 13.01 7.15 13.39
CA GLU A 129 11.58 7.49 13.58
C GLU A 129 10.74 7.45 12.29
N ASP A 130 11.32 7.89 11.15
CA ASP A 130 10.67 7.94 9.84
C ASP A 130 10.94 6.72 8.95
N GLU A 131 11.48 5.65 9.52
CA GLU A 131 11.92 4.46 8.77
C GLU A 131 11.08 3.24 9.12
N TYR A 132 10.80 2.46 8.08
CA TYR A 132 10.09 1.19 8.15
C TYR A 132 10.92 0.09 7.52
N PHE A 133 10.80 -1.11 8.05
CA PHE A 133 11.35 -2.30 7.44
C PHE A 133 10.21 -3.13 6.86
N VAL A 134 10.25 -3.33 5.54
CA VAL A 134 9.16 -4.01 4.83
C VAL A 134 9.67 -5.27 4.16
N LEU A 135 8.87 -6.33 4.20
CA LEU A 135 9.16 -7.60 3.57
C LEU A 135 8.06 -8.00 2.58
N GLY A 136 8.43 -8.81 1.60
CA GLY A 136 7.46 -9.53 0.81
C GLY A 136 6.99 -10.79 1.53
N ASP A 137 5.72 -11.18 1.37
CA ASP A 137 5.18 -12.40 1.99
C ASP A 137 5.84 -13.66 1.40
N ASN A 138 6.20 -13.61 0.12
CA ASN A 138 7.02 -14.65 -0.49
C ASN A 138 8.51 -14.38 -0.22
N ARG A 139 8.99 -14.78 0.95
CA ARG A 139 10.32 -14.49 1.49
C ARG A 139 11.47 -14.97 0.60
N THR A 140 11.24 -16.00 -0.22
CA THR A 140 12.28 -16.63 -1.03
C THR A 140 12.65 -15.82 -2.27
N ILE A 141 11.71 -15.04 -2.83
CA ILE A 141 11.92 -14.29 -4.08
C ILE A 141 11.77 -12.79 -3.96
N ALA A 142 11.31 -12.31 -2.80
CA ALA A 142 10.95 -10.92 -2.65
C ALA A 142 12.15 -9.98 -2.67
N LYS A 143 12.14 -9.01 -3.59
CA LYS A 143 13.00 -7.84 -3.52
C LYS A 143 12.36 -6.84 -2.56
N ASP A 144 12.92 -6.77 -1.34
CA ASP A 144 12.37 -6.02 -0.21
C ASP A 144 13.49 -5.35 0.60
N SER A 145 13.19 -4.92 1.82
CA SER A 145 14.18 -4.22 2.67
C SER A 145 15.45 -5.00 2.94
N ARG A 146 15.48 -6.30 2.78
CA ARG A 146 16.70 -7.10 2.85
C ARG A 146 17.69 -6.76 1.72
N VAL A 147 17.17 -6.23 0.60
CA VAL A 147 17.97 -5.88 -0.58
C VAL A 147 18.25 -4.38 -0.63
N TYR A 148 17.18 -3.55 -0.56
CA TYR A 148 17.29 -2.10 -0.77
C TYR A 148 17.32 -1.26 0.52
N GLY A 149 17.29 -1.93 1.68
CA GLY A 149 17.31 -1.25 2.98
C GLY A 149 15.95 -0.71 3.41
N VAL A 150 15.98 0.24 4.32
CA VAL A 150 14.79 0.83 4.91
C VAL A 150 13.94 1.59 3.90
N VAL A 151 12.65 1.67 4.18
CA VAL A 151 11.67 2.51 3.47
C VAL A 151 11.34 3.68 4.37
N LYS A 152 11.41 4.88 3.82
CA LYS A 152 11.01 6.09 4.54
C LYS A 152 9.52 6.33 4.43
N ASP A 153 8.95 7.02 5.42
CA ASP A 153 7.53 7.39 5.44
C ASP A 153 7.06 8.01 4.12
N LYS A 154 7.84 8.93 3.54
CA LYS A 154 7.54 9.58 2.25
C LYS A 154 7.51 8.64 1.03
N GLU A 155 8.10 7.47 1.15
CA GLU A 155 8.11 6.43 0.11
C GLU A 155 6.88 5.52 0.21
N ILE A 156 6.14 5.57 1.32
CA ILE A 156 4.88 4.85 1.51
C ILE A 156 3.75 5.69 0.93
N LYS A 157 3.01 5.13 -0.02
CA LYS A 157 1.87 5.79 -0.69
C LYS A 157 0.56 5.63 0.08
N GLY A 158 0.46 4.63 0.94
CA GLY A 158 -0.68 4.37 1.81
C GLY A 158 -0.85 2.92 2.18
N SER A 159 -1.80 2.68 3.11
CA SER A 159 -2.18 1.35 3.59
C SER A 159 -3.12 0.66 2.62
N VAL A 160 -2.90 -0.61 2.36
CA VAL A 160 -3.81 -1.43 1.54
C VAL A 160 -5.11 -1.67 2.31
N ILE A 161 -6.25 -1.31 1.70
CA ILE A 161 -7.58 -1.55 2.26
C ILE A 161 -8.16 -2.84 1.74
N THR A 162 -8.05 -3.05 0.42
CA THR A 162 -8.64 -4.21 -0.25
C THR A 162 -7.94 -4.51 -1.57
N LEU A 163 -8.18 -5.71 -2.06
CA LEU A 163 -7.75 -6.11 -3.39
C LEU A 163 -8.92 -6.64 -4.21
N ILE A 164 -8.85 -6.42 -5.50
CA ILE A 164 -9.78 -6.97 -6.49
C ILE A 164 -8.99 -7.97 -7.32
N ARG A 165 -9.32 -9.24 -7.16
CA ARG A 165 -8.69 -10.34 -7.89
C ARG A 165 -9.57 -10.77 -9.04
N ARG A 166 -9.03 -10.73 -10.26
CA ARG A 166 -9.70 -11.34 -11.39
C ARG A 166 -9.61 -12.87 -11.21
N ARG A 167 -10.73 -13.51 -10.98
CA ARG A 167 -10.80 -14.98 -11.05
C ARG A 167 -10.46 -15.37 -12.48
N GLY A 168 -9.41 -16.15 -12.65
CA GLY A 168 -9.04 -16.67 -13.96
C GLY A 168 -10.19 -17.48 -14.54
N LEU A 169 -10.44 -17.27 -15.81
CA LEU A 169 -11.19 -18.17 -16.69
C LEU A 169 -10.35 -19.44 -16.90
#